data_e0778e47feb5c1b9dbb2521340f2d07a
#
_entry.id   e0778e47feb5c1b9dbb2521340f2d07a
#
_cell.length_a   1.000
_cell.length_b   1.000
_cell.length_c   1.000
_cell.angle_alpha   90.00
_cell.angle_beta   90.00
_cell.angle_gamma   90.00
#
_symmetry.space_group_name_H-M   'P 1'
#
loop_
_entity.id
_entity.type
_entity.pdbx_description
1 polymer ?
#
loop_
_entity_poly.entity_id
_entity_poly.type
_entity_poly.pdbx_seq_one_letter_code
_entity_poly.pdbx_strand_id
1 'polypeptide(L)'
;MGEIKLVPRNEVDKKYTWDMTLLYKSDKEFINSLEKIKKSILEFKNNYEGKLADLNILDKAVKEYEAMYEEFYKLSHYAELPMTVDRFNENVVNNATLFEEVSTLWASNLSFFDTELVGLDESFINEFVEKHRPDLKYFFEKVILEKKHTLSKEAEQVIANYESLPNFYNLYEVTKHEDMQFDSFDANGKTLENSFVLYENLHEMDNDKEVRRGAAKSFYKTLNAYKNTSANEYISQIKKEKMIATMRGYDSVIDFLLDKQDGNRELYDRQIRTLMVDLAPHIRRYIKLLAREHNISDMQFADCKINLDPTFEVDMSIAESREYLKKALGVLGEDYLNMIDKSYDKRWTDFPQNIGKSTGGFCATVPNVAGFILLSWTGKMNEVFVLAHELGHAYHFMSTGKHQTMLNNDCPLYFVEAPSTCNEVIVSNYLLKTNTDARFKRWVISNMISRTYFHNMVTHYLEAVYQDRIYKKVDNNEMLNADVLSKVKREVMEEFFGDSLVVNEGAELTWMRQPHYYMGLYPYTYSAGLTIGTSIANKIDKDPNYADVWLNVLSKGSSMSALDLSKLAGCDVSTDEPLKEAISYVGYLVDQLYELTDELNK
;
A
#
# COMPACT_ATOMS: atom_id res chain seq x y z
N MET A 1 31.30 -2.15 2.46
CA MET A 1 30.43 -0.95 2.42
C MET A 1 30.87 -0.01 3.51
N GLY A 2 31.11 1.29 3.22
CA GLY A 2 31.31 2.28 4.29
C GLY A 2 30.00 2.39 5.08
N GLU A 3 30.10 2.49 6.41
CA GLU A 3 28.94 2.80 7.26
C GLU A 3 28.23 4.04 6.70
N ILE A 4 26.96 3.89 6.28
CA ILE A 4 26.12 5.05 5.93
C ILE A 4 25.83 5.76 7.24
N LYS A 5 26.58 6.83 7.52
CA LYS A 5 26.35 7.65 8.70
C LYS A 5 25.11 8.51 8.47
N LEU A 6 24.03 8.22 9.16
CA LEU A 6 22.85 9.06 9.14
C LEU A 6 23.18 10.44 9.73
N VAL A 7 22.76 11.48 9.01
CA VAL A 7 22.93 12.89 9.43
C VAL A 7 21.60 13.47 9.90
N PRO A 8 21.59 14.53 10.72
CA PRO A 8 20.39 15.30 11.01
C PRO A 8 19.76 15.87 9.73
N ARG A 9 18.43 16.07 9.72
CA ARG A 9 17.67 16.57 8.57
C ARG A 9 18.23 17.86 7.99
N ASN A 10 18.67 18.80 8.82
CA ASN A 10 19.22 20.10 8.40
C ASN A 10 20.59 20.02 7.72
N GLU A 11 21.28 18.88 7.79
CA GLU A 11 22.55 18.62 7.10
C GLU A 11 22.35 17.94 5.74
N VAL A 12 21.13 17.48 5.44
CA VAL A 12 20.78 16.86 4.15
C VAL A 12 20.78 17.92 3.04
N ASP A 13 21.35 17.58 1.89
CA ASP A 13 21.32 18.48 0.72
C ASP A 13 19.87 18.73 0.26
N LYS A 14 19.44 19.98 0.39
CA LYS A 14 18.07 20.44 0.05
C LYS A 14 17.65 20.10 -1.39
N LYS A 15 18.62 19.96 -2.30
CA LYS A 15 18.37 19.57 -3.70
C LYS A 15 17.62 18.24 -3.80
N TYR A 16 17.82 17.35 -2.85
CA TYR A 16 17.28 16.00 -2.84
C TYR A 16 16.15 15.80 -1.83
N THR A 17 15.59 16.89 -1.31
CA THR A 17 14.50 16.88 -0.34
C THR A 17 13.26 17.57 -0.89
N TRP A 18 12.09 17.29 -0.32
CA TRP A 18 10.83 17.91 -0.72
C TRP A 18 10.85 19.44 -0.69
N ASP A 19 10.11 20.04 -1.62
CA ASP A 19 9.81 21.47 -1.60
C ASP A 19 8.37 21.70 -1.11
N MET A 20 8.20 21.84 0.20
CA MET A 20 6.89 22.10 0.80
C MET A 20 6.30 23.48 0.44
N THR A 21 7.12 24.37 -0.17
CA THR A 21 6.62 25.68 -0.64
C THR A 21 5.70 25.56 -1.86
N LEU A 22 5.59 24.39 -2.45
CA LEU A 22 4.59 24.06 -3.46
C LEU A 22 3.16 24.10 -2.90
N LEU A 23 3.01 23.80 -1.60
CA LEU A 23 1.72 23.84 -0.89
C LEU A 23 1.47 25.21 -0.29
N TYR A 24 2.33 25.65 0.62
CA TYR A 24 2.26 26.98 1.26
C TYR A 24 3.66 27.59 1.31
N LYS A 25 3.75 28.89 1.00
CA LYS A 25 5.04 29.59 0.95
C LYS A 25 5.72 29.74 2.31
N SER A 26 4.95 29.61 3.39
CA SER A 26 5.45 29.71 4.76
C SER A 26 4.43 29.16 5.76
N ASP A 27 4.88 28.83 6.98
CA ASP A 27 4.00 28.44 8.10
C ASP A 27 2.94 29.52 8.40
N LYS A 28 3.27 30.79 8.20
CA LYS A 28 2.30 31.90 8.36
C LYS A 28 1.14 31.77 7.35
N GLU A 29 1.42 31.43 6.10
CA GLU A 29 0.38 31.22 5.09
C GLU A 29 -0.48 30.00 5.43
N PHE A 30 0.16 28.90 5.85
CA PHE A 30 -0.50 27.70 6.34
C PHE A 30 -1.44 27.99 7.51
N ILE A 31 -0.96 28.68 8.56
CA ILE A 31 -1.77 29.06 9.73
C ILE A 31 -2.96 29.94 9.33
N ASN A 32 -2.76 30.89 8.41
CA ASN A 32 -3.85 31.71 7.90
C ASN A 32 -4.91 30.88 7.17
N SER A 33 -4.52 29.85 6.45
CA SER A 33 -5.44 28.94 5.76
C SER A 33 -6.16 28.02 6.75
N LEU A 34 -5.50 27.57 7.83
CA LEU A 34 -6.17 26.86 8.93
C LEU A 34 -7.31 27.70 9.55
N GLU A 35 -7.06 28.98 9.80
CA GLU A 35 -8.10 29.87 10.37
C GLU A 35 -9.25 30.14 9.38
N LYS A 36 -8.98 30.16 8.09
CA LYS A 36 -10.03 30.30 7.07
C LYS A 36 -10.91 29.06 7.00
N ILE A 37 -10.30 27.87 6.92
CA ILE A 37 -11.08 26.62 6.80
C ILE A 37 -11.92 26.35 8.06
N LYS A 38 -11.44 26.69 9.27
CA LYS A 38 -12.22 26.62 10.51
C LYS A 38 -13.53 27.42 10.38
N LYS A 39 -13.48 28.62 9.80
CA LYS A 39 -14.68 29.44 9.55
C LYS A 39 -15.58 28.82 8.49
N SER A 40 -15.00 28.38 7.37
CA SER A 40 -15.78 27.74 6.29
C SER A 40 -16.52 26.50 6.76
N ILE A 41 -15.91 25.65 7.62
CA ILE A 41 -16.55 24.48 8.22
C ILE A 41 -17.82 24.86 8.99
N LEU A 42 -17.74 25.89 9.85
CA LEU A 42 -18.87 26.34 10.66
C LEU A 42 -19.95 27.01 9.79
N GLU A 43 -19.55 27.80 8.79
CA GLU A 43 -20.45 28.44 7.84
C GLU A 43 -21.18 27.38 6.99
N PHE A 44 -20.47 26.36 6.50
CA PHE A 44 -21.04 25.26 5.75
C PHE A 44 -22.14 24.54 6.55
N LYS A 45 -21.86 24.18 7.80
CA LYS A 45 -22.85 23.57 8.68
C LYS A 45 -24.10 24.45 8.82
N ASN A 46 -23.93 25.71 9.16
CA ASN A 46 -25.05 26.66 9.36
C ASN A 46 -25.89 26.87 8.09
N ASN A 47 -25.25 26.82 6.91
CA ASN A 47 -25.91 27.02 5.64
C ASN A 47 -26.70 25.79 5.17
N TYR A 48 -26.22 24.57 5.44
CA TYR A 48 -26.67 23.37 4.75
C TYR A 48 -27.27 22.30 5.66
N GLU A 49 -26.96 22.22 6.96
CA GLU A 49 -27.51 21.19 7.86
C GLU A 49 -29.05 21.26 7.89
N GLY A 50 -29.69 20.12 7.62
CA GLY A 50 -31.14 19.96 7.56
C GLY A 50 -31.79 20.47 6.27
N LYS A 51 -31.00 20.81 5.23
CA LYS A 51 -31.52 21.46 4.01
C LYS A 51 -31.16 20.75 2.71
N LEU A 52 -30.48 19.61 2.76
CA LEU A 52 -29.98 18.93 1.54
C LEU A 52 -31.08 18.30 0.67
N ALA A 53 -32.33 18.27 1.12
CA ALA A 53 -33.49 17.76 0.35
C ALA A 53 -34.03 18.78 -0.69
N ASP A 54 -33.24 19.76 -1.09
CA ASP A 54 -33.51 20.69 -2.21
C ASP A 54 -32.38 20.58 -3.24
N LEU A 55 -32.73 20.34 -4.52
CA LEU A 55 -31.76 20.10 -5.60
C LEU A 55 -30.73 21.22 -5.77
N ASN A 56 -31.16 22.48 -5.68
CA ASN A 56 -30.27 23.63 -5.85
C ASN A 56 -29.39 23.86 -4.62
N ILE A 57 -29.92 23.58 -3.43
CA ILE A 57 -29.15 23.65 -2.18
C ILE A 57 -28.10 22.53 -2.18
N LEU A 58 -28.47 21.30 -2.55
CA LEU A 58 -27.54 20.17 -2.63
C LEU A 58 -26.42 20.44 -3.63
N ASP A 59 -26.72 21.01 -4.83
CA ASP A 59 -25.69 21.33 -5.81
C ASP A 59 -24.66 22.35 -5.28
N LYS A 60 -25.14 23.38 -4.55
CA LYS A 60 -24.25 24.35 -3.91
C LYS A 60 -23.44 23.71 -2.80
N ALA A 61 -24.07 22.90 -1.96
CA ALA A 61 -23.41 22.20 -0.85
C ALA A 61 -22.30 21.26 -1.36
N VAL A 62 -22.57 20.46 -2.39
CA VAL A 62 -21.58 19.56 -3.00
C VAL A 62 -20.38 20.36 -3.53
N LYS A 63 -20.60 21.44 -4.28
CA LYS A 63 -19.52 22.25 -4.83
C LYS A 63 -18.68 22.95 -3.75
N GLU A 64 -19.32 23.45 -2.71
CA GLU A 64 -18.62 24.09 -1.59
C GLU A 64 -17.86 23.07 -0.75
N TYR A 65 -18.44 21.87 -0.54
CA TYR A 65 -17.77 20.77 0.13
C TYR A 65 -16.51 20.34 -0.63
N GLU A 66 -16.59 20.16 -1.94
CA GLU A 66 -15.43 19.80 -2.78
C GLU A 66 -14.31 20.83 -2.69
N ALA A 67 -14.65 22.13 -2.74
CA ALA A 67 -13.66 23.20 -2.62
C ALA A 67 -13.01 23.26 -1.22
N MET A 68 -13.80 23.02 -0.16
CA MET A 68 -13.28 22.90 1.20
C MET A 68 -12.40 21.65 1.38
N TYR A 69 -12.79 20.54 0.78
CA TYR A 69 -12.06 19.28 0.86
C TYR A 69 -10.71 19.36 0.13
N GLU A 70 -10.63 20.06 -1.00
CA GLU A 70 -9.36 20.35 -1.69
C GLU A 70 -8.38 21.12 -0.80
N GLU A 71 -8.86 22.17 -0.11
CA GLU A 71 -8.03 22.95 0.83
C GLU A 71 -7.66 22.14 2.08
N PHE A 72 -8.60 21.38 2.64
CA PHE A 72 -8.34 20.47 3.77
C PHE A 72 -7.26 19.45 3.43
N TYR A 73 -7.35 18.85 2.24
CA TYR A 73 -6.38 17.87 1.75
C TYR A 73 -4.97 18.47 1.60
N LYS A 74 -4.88 19.70 1.10
CA LYS A 74 -3.62 20.44 1.00
C LYS A 74 -3.03 20.81 2.37
N LEU A 75 -3.88 21.19 3.32
CA LEU A 75 -3.48 21.49 4.70
C LEU A 75 -2.93 20.25 5.41
N SER A 76 -3.60 19.09 5.26
CA SER A 76 -3.14 17.82 5.86
C SER A 76 -1.74 17.44 5.38
N HIS A 77 -1.49 17.52 4.07
CA HIS A 77 -0.19 17.18 3.50
C HIS A 77 0.93 18.12 3.93
N TYR A 78 0.64 19.42 4.07
CA TYR A 78 1.65 20.36 4.58
C TYR A 78 1.99 20.11 6.05
N ALA A 79 1.01 19.70 6.85
CA ALA A 79 1.19 19.43 8.26
C ALA A 79 1.86 18.07 8.54
N GLU A 80 1.44 17.01 7.82
CA GLU A 80 1.76 15.63 8.15
C GLU A 80 2.99 15.09 7.40
N LEU A 81 3.19 15.45 6.13
CA LEU A 81 4.36 14.95 5.37
C LEU A 81 5.70 15.28 6.03
N PRO A 82 5.94 16.50 6.54
CA PRO A 82 7.20 16.81 7.22
C PRO A 82 7.47 15.94 8.46
N MET A 83 6.42 15.42 9.13
CA MET A 83 6.57 14.48 10.26
C MET A 83 7.25 13.18 9.85
N THR A 84 7.08 12.76 8.60
CA THR A 84 7.69 11.52 8.10
C THR A 84 9.19 11.67 7.79
N VAL A 85 9.70 12.87 7.67
CA VAL A 85 11.11 13.16 7.35
C VAL A 85 11.89 13.83 8.48
N ASP A 86 11.22 14.52 9.41
CA ASP A 86 11.86 15.28 10.51
C ASP A 86 10.95 15.40 11.76
N ARG A 87 10.66 14.25 12.38
CA ARG A 87 9.77 14.14 13.55
C ARG A 87 10.28 14.85 14.81
N PHE A 88 11.56 15.22 14.84
CA PHE A 88 12.16 15.92 16.00
C PHE A 88 12.14 17.44 15.88
N ASN A 89 11.62 17.98 14.78
CA ASN A 89 11.51 19.41 14.55
C ASN A 89 10.25 19.98 15.21
N GLU A 90 10.43 20.85 16.19
CA GLU A 90 9.34 21.44 16.97
C GLU A 90 8.30 22.17 16.10
N ASN A 91 8.73 22.87 15.02
CA ASN A 91 7.79 23.54 14.11
C ASN A 91 6.94 22.54 13.34
N VAL A 92 7.52 21.42 12.92
CA VAL A 92 6.82 20.33 12.22
C VAL A 92 5.76 19.70 13.13
N VAL A 93 6.14 19.37 14.37
CA VAL A 93 5.22 18.84 15.38
C VAL A 93 4.08 19.82 15.68
N ASN A 94 4.41 21.12 15.84
CA ASN A 94 3.41 22.15 16.09
C ASN A 94 2.42 22.29 14.93
N ASN A 95 2.88 22.27 13.66
CA ASN A 95 1.99 22.35 12.50
C ASN A 95 1.05 21.14 12.43
N ALA A 96 1.54 19.92 12.73
CA ALA A 96 0.71 18.73 12.81
C ALA A 96 -0.36 18.83 13.91
N THR A 97 0.00 19.32 15.10
CA THR A 97 -0.94 19.54 16.21
C THR A 97 -2.02 20.57 15.84
N LEU A 98 -1.65 21.67 15.18
CA LEU A 98 -2.61 22.67 14.73
C LEU A 98 -3.59 22.13 13.68
N PHE A 99 -3.12 21.24 12.82
CA PHE A 99 -3.98 20.58 11.84
C PHE A 99 -4.93 19.57 12.50
N GLU A 100 -4.50 18.84 13.52
CA GLU A 100 -5.35 17.90 14.28
C GLU A 100 -6.59 18.58 14.86
N GLU A 101 -6.48 19.84 15.33
CA GLU A 101 -7.63 20.64 15.76
C GLU A 101 -8.64 20.87 14.62
N VAL A 102 -8.15 21.16 13.41
CA VAL A 102 -9.00 21.36 12.23
C VAL A 102 -9.64 20.04 11.79
N SER A 103 -8.90 18.94 11.82
CA SER A 103 -9.41 17.60 11.51
C SER A 103 -10.55 17.20 12.46
N THR A 104 -10.38 17.46 13.75
CA THR A 104 -11.43 17.24 14.76
C THR A 104 -12.66 18.12 14.51
N LEU A 105 -12.44 19.41 14.15
CA LEU A 105 -13.53 20.32 13.83
C LEU A 105 -14.29 19.88 12.56
N TRP A 106 -13.56 19.44 11.54
CA TRP A 106 -14.12 18.86 10.30
C TRP A 106 -15.02 17.67 10.62
N ALA A 107 -14.49 16.66 11.28
CA ALA A 107 -15.23 15.44 11.61
C ALA A 107 -16.49 15.73 12.44
N SER A 108 -16.41 16.60 13.46
CA SER A 108 -17.54 16.89 14.34
C SER A 108 -18.63 17.76 13.72
N ASN A 109 -18.30 18.60 12.73
CA ASN A 109 -19.27 19.54 12.15
C ASN A 109 -19.76 19.14 10.77
N LEU A 110 -19.04 18.31 10.02
CA LEU A 110 -19.43 17.92 8.66
C LEU A 110 -20.00 16.50 8.56
N SER A 111 -20.00 15.70 9.62
CA SER A 111 -20.62 14.37 9.65
C SER A 111 -22.11 14.36 9.26
N PHE A 112 -22.82 15.50 9.42
CA PHE A 112 -24.20 15.62 8.98
C PHE A 112 -24.31 15.46 7.45
N PHE A 113 -23.31 15.89 6.70
CA PHE A 113 -23.35 15.87 5.24
C PHE A 113 -23.52 14.44 4.71
N ASP A 114 -22.68 13.52 5.14
CA ASP A 114 -22.78 12.10 4.76
C ASP A 114 -24.09 11.48 5.27
N THR A 115 -24.45 11.76 6.54
CA THR A 115 -25.67 11.24 7.14
C THR A 115 -26.94 11.71 6.40
N GLU A 116 -27.00 12.98 6.00
CA GLU A 116 -28.14 13.51 5.26
C GLU A 116 -28.17 13.00 3.84
N LEU A 117 -27.01 12.87 3.14
CA LEU A 117 -26.97 12.29 1.79
C LEU A 117 -27.55 10.88 1.78
N VAL A 118 -27.15 10.02 2.71
CA VAL A 118 -27.69 8.66 2.84
C VAL A 118 -29.18 8.68 3.20
N GLY A 119 -29.66 9.71 3.91
CA GLY A 119 -31.07 9.91 4.26
C GLY A 119 -31.96 10.30 3.10
N LEU A 120 -31.45 10.83 1.99
CA LEU A 120 -32.21 11.30 0.84
C LEU A 120 -32.93 10.13 0.12
N ASP A 121 -34.08 10.43 -0.49
CA ASP A 121 -34.79 9.45 -1.31
C ASP A 121 -34.01 9.10 -2.58
N GLU A 122 -34.00 7.83 -2.97
CA GLU A 122 -33.30 7.34 -4.16
C GLU A 122 -33.73 8.08 -5.44
N SER A 123 -35.05 8.32 -5.59
CA SER A 123 -35.59 9.10 -6.74
C SER A 123 -35.07 10.52 -6.78
N PHE A 124 -34.91 11.17 -5.61
CA PHE A 124 -34.34 12.50 -5.48
C PHE A 124 -32.84 12.52 -5.84
N ILE A 125 -32.09 11.54 -5.36
CA ILE A 125 -30.66 11.38 -5.70
C ILE A 125 -30.49 11.18 -7.21
N ASN A 126 -31.28 10.29 -7.82
CA ASN A 126 -31.22 10.04 -9.26
C ASN A 126 -31.57 11.30 -10.08
N GLU A 127 -32.59 12.08 -9.67
CA GLU A 127 -32.91 13.36 -10.29
C GLU A 127 -31.78 14.39 -10.14
N PHE A 128 -31.14 14.45 -8.96
CA PHE A 128 -30.01 15.33 -8.70
C PHE A 128 -28.83 15.00 -9.61
N VAL A 129 -28.45 13.72 -9.68
CA VAL A 129 -27.36 13.25 -10.53
C VAL A 129 -27.64 13.57 -12.00
N GLU A 130 -28.82 13.25 -12.50
CA GLU A 130 -29.16 13.49 -13.91
C GLU A 130 -29.12 14.98 -14.28
N LYS A 131 -29.64 15.86 -13.41
CA LYS A 131 -29.80 17.27 -13.72
C LYS A 131 -28.61 18.16 -13.37
N HIS A 132 -27.86 17.82 -12.31
CA HIS A 132 -26.85 18.71 -11.74
C HIS A 132 -25.42 18.11 -11.77
N ARG A 133 -25.26 16.83 -11.45
CA ARG A 133 -23.93 16.21 -11.23
C ARG A 133 -23.81 14.81 -11.87
N PRO A 134 -23.98 14.69 -13.18
CA PRO A 134 -23.81 13.40 -13.87
C PRO A 134 -22.38 12.81 -13.72
N ASP A 135 -21.40 13.65 -13.43
CA ASP A 135 -20.01 13.30 -13.11
C ASP A 135 -19.87 12.53 -11.78
N LEU A 136 -20.81 12.70 -10.84
CA LEU A 136 -20.84 12.04 -9.55
C LEU A 136 -21.79 10.81 -9.51
N LYS A 137 -22.18 10.29 -10.66
CA LYS A 137 -23.14 9.17 -10.73
C LYS A 137 -22.71 8.01 -9.82
N TYR A 138 -21.50 7.53 -9.97
CA TYR A 138 -21.01 6.37 -9.19
C TYR A 138 -20.87 6.69 -7.70
N PHE A 139 -20.44 7.89 -7.34
CA PHE A 139 -20.41 8.35 -5.95
C PHE A 139 -21.80 8.23 -5.30
N PHE A 140 -22.84 8.74 -5.95
CA PHE A 140 -24.20 8.67 -5.42
C PHE A 140 -24.83 7.28 -5.49
N GLU A 141 -24.43 6.44 -6.46
CA GLU A 141 -24.79 5.02 -6.45
C GLU A 141 -24.28 4.32 -5.20
N LYS A 142 -23.04 4.62 -4.74
CA LYS A 142 -22.53 4.11 -3.48
C LYS A 142 -23.29 4.64 -2.27
N VAL A 143 -23.64 5.92 -2.25
CA VAL A 143 -24.48 6.50 -1.18
C VAL A 143 -25.84 5.78 -1.08
N ILE A 144 -26.46 5.42 -2.21
CA ILE A 144 -27.72 4.64 -2.23
C ILE A 144 -27.49 3.23 -1.67
N LEU A 145 -26.38 2.58 -2.00
CA LEU A 145 -26.05 1.24 -1.50
C LEU A 145 -25.83 1.24 0.02
N GLU A 146 -25.13 2.22 0.55
CA GLU A 146 -24.87 2.37 2.00
C GLU A 146 -26.17 2.48 2.81
N LYS A 147 -27.24 3.01 2.22
CA LYS A 147 -28.55 3.13 2.87
C LYS A 147 -29.09 1.79 3.42
N LYS A 148 -28.75 0.67 2.78
CA LYS A 148 -29.18 -0.67 3.20
C LYS A 148 -28.60 -1.09 4.56
N HIS A 149 -27.44 -0.54 4.90
CA HIS A 149 -26.65 -0.86 6.07
C HIS A 149 -26.55 0.28 7.07
N THR A 150 -27.24 1.39 6.81
CA THR A 150 -27.29 2.56 7.68
C THR A 150 -28.29 2.32 8.81
N LEU A 151 -27.87 2.66 10.02
CA LEU A 151 -28.67 2.54 11.23
C LEU A 151 -29.40 3.84 11.57
N SER A 152 -30.10 3.89 12.72
CA SER A 152 -30.67 5.16 13.20
C SER A 152 -29.57 6.18 13.50
N LYS A 153 -29.89 7.47 13.42
CA LYS A 153 -28.94 8.57 13.69
C LYS A 153 -28.21 8.40 15.02
N GLU A 154 -28.94 7.98 16.06
CA GLU A 154 -28.38 7.75 17.39
C GLU A 154 -27.41 6.57 17.41
N ALA A 155 -27.74 5.48 16.68
CA ALA A 155 -26.87 4.31 16.57
C ALA A 155 -25.60 4.62 15.76
N GLU A 156 -25.72 5.37 14.66
CA GLU A 156 -24.55 5.83 13.89
C GLU A 156 -23.62 6.69 14.73
N GLN A 157 -24.16 7.60 15.53
CA GLN A 157 -23.35 8.43 16.43
C GLN A 157 -22.62 7.60 17.50
N VAL A 158 -23.26 6.56 18.04
CA VAL A 158 -22.60 5.63 18.99
C VAL A 158 -21.50 4.84 18.31
N ILE A 159 -21.73 4.33 17.09
CA ILE A 159 -20.74 3.57 16.32
C ILE A 159 -19.55 4.46 15.98
N ALA A 160 -19.78 5.68 15.48
CA ALA A 160 -18.70 6.62 15.15
C ALA A 160 -17.80 6.92 16.36
N ASN A 161 -18.39 7.14 17.54
CA ASN A 161 -17.63 7.29 18.79
C ASN A 161 -16.89 6.02 19.20
N TYR A 162 -17.48 4.85 18.97
CA TYR A 162 -16.85 3.57 19.27
C TYR A 162 -15.73 3.22 18.27
N GLU A 163 -15.86 3.60 17.01
CA GLU A 163 -14.81 3.41 16.00
C GLU A 163 -13.57 4.25 16.29
N SER A 164 -13.75 5.45 16.85
CA SER A 164 -12.62 6.32 17.23
C SER A 164 -11.87 5.85 18.49
N LEU A 165 -12.51 5.05 19.35
CA LEU A 165 -11.95 4.53 20.61
C LEU A 165 -12.39 3.09 20.85
N PRO A 166 -11.48 2.15 21.20
CA PRO A 166 -10.02 2.27 21.26
C PRO A 166 -9.35 2.18 19.90
N ASN A 167 -8.23 2.86 19.74
CA ASN A 167 -7.40 2.77 18.54
C ASN A 167 -6.41 1.59 18.68
N PHE A 168 -6.81 0.40 18.25
CA PHE A 168 -5.98 -0.81 18.33
C PHE A 168 -4.77 -0.76 17.39
N TYR A 169 -4.85 -0.04 16.28
CA TYR A 169 -3.72 0.22 15.42
C TYR A 169 -2.60 0.97 16.16
N ASN A 170 -2.96 2.03 16.89
CA ASN A 170 -1.99 2.80 17.67
C ASN A 170 -1.37 1.95 18.80
N LEU A 171 -2.18 1.10 19.47
CA LEU A 171 -1.64 0.17 20.47
C LEU A 171 -0.63 -0.80 19.86
N TYR A 172 -0.94 -1.34 18.69
CA TYR A 172 -0.01 -2.18 17.93
C TYR A 172 1.31 -1.46 17.61
N GLU A 173 1.24 -0.20 17.12
CA GLU A 173 2.43 0.60 16.80
C GLU A 173 3.30 0.88 18.04
N VAL A 174 2.67 1.25 19.16
CA VAL A 174 3.38 1.45 20.45
C VAL A 174 4.02 0.16 20.92
N THR A 175 3.27 -0.95 20.97
CA THR A 175 3.79 -2.26 21.36
C THR A 175 4.99 -2.67 20.50
N LYS A 176 4.88 -2.49 19.18
CA LYS A 176 5.90 -2.88 18.21
C LYS A 176 7.18 -2.03 18.28
N HIS A 177 7.01 -0.71 18.36
CA HIS A 177 8.13 0.22 18.15
C HIS A 177 8.69 0.81 19.44
N GLU A 178 7.92 0.83 20.53
CA GLU A 178 8.34 1.45 21.79
C GLU A 178 8.59 0.41 22.90
N ASP A 179 7.72 -0.61 23.03
CA ASP A 179 7.80 -1.57 24.12
C ASP A 179 8.70 -2.78 23.84
N MET A 180 8.69 -3.29 22.59
CA MET A 180 9.46 -4.49 22.26
C MET A 180 10.94 -4.23 22.28
N GLN A 181 11.64 -4.94 23.18
CA GLN A 181 13.10 -4.91 23.31
C GLN A 181 13.69 -6.19 22.75
N PHE A 182 14.64 -6.05 21.85
CA PHE A 182 15.28 -7.17 21.17
C PHE A 182 16.65 -7.47 21.77
N ASP A 183 16.91 -8.74 22.06
CA ASP A 183 18.23 -9.18 22.45
C ASP A 183 19.19 -9.13 21.25
N SER A 184 20.44 -8.76 21.50
CA SER A 184 21.52 -9.02 20.56
C SER A 184 21.75 -10.53 20.38
N PHE A 185 22.36 -10.92 19.27
CA PHE A 185 22.64 -12.31 18.93
C PHE A 185 24.09 -12.48 18.48
N ASP A 186 24.64 -13.68 18.68
CA ASP A 186 25.99 -13.99 18.23
C ASP A 186 25.99 -14.69 16.89
N ALA A 187 26.83 -14.22 15.95
CA ALA A 187 27.08 -14.84 14.66
C ALA A 187 28.57 -14.62 14.27
N ASN A 188 29.23 -15.66 13.77
CA ASN A 188 30.63 -15.60 13.33
C ASN A 188 31.60 -14.98 14.37
N GLY A 189 31.39 -15.24 15.65
CA GLY A 189 32.22 -14.71 16.75
C GLY A 189 32.03 -13.21 17.02
N LYS A 190 30.96 -12.59 16.49
CA LYS A 190 30.56 -11.20 16.76
C LYS A 190 29.20 -11.16 17.40
N THR A 191 28.98 -10.25 18.31
CA THR A 191 27.66 -9.92 18.87
C THR A 191 27.05 -8.81 18.01
N LEU A 192 25.86 -9.05 17.48
CA LEU A 192 25.09 -8.14 16.61
C LEU A 192 23.79 -7.71 17.29
N GLU A 193 23.44 -6.46 17.16
CA GLU A 193 22.15 -5.93 17.65
C GLU A 193 20.99 -6.37 16.76
N ASN A 194 19.79 -6.44 17.34
CA ASN A 194 18.56 -6.74 16.62
C ASN A 194 17.43 -5.74 16.96
N SER A 195 16.53 -5.53 16.02
CA SER A 195 15.31 -4.75 16.15
C SER A 195 14.39 -5.08 15.00
N PHE A 196 13.16 -4.55 14.95
CA PHE A 196 12.32 -4.66 13.75
C PHE A 196 13.04 -4.13 12.52
N VAL A 197 13.59 -2.93 12.60
CA VAL A 197 14.28 -2.26 11.47
C VAL A 197 15.51 -3.06 11.02
N LEU A 198 16.36 -3.48 11.96
CA LEU A 198 17.57 -4.25 11.65
C LEU A 198 17.24 -5.63 11.08
N TYR A 199 16.24 -6.30 11.62
CA TYR A 199 15.82 -7.60 11.13
C TYR A 199 15.24 -7.49 9.71
N GLU A 200 14.26 -6.63 9.51
CA GLU A 200 13.50 -6.54 8.26
C GLU A 200 14.28 -5.94 7.08
N ASN A 201 15.17 -4.97 7.36
CA ASN A 201 15.90 -4.26 6.29
C ASN A 201 17.34 -4.73 6.09
N LEU A 202 17.87 -5.54 7.01
CA LEU A 202 19.27 -5.96 6.96
C LEU A 202 19.44 -7.47 7.17
N HIS A 203 19.11 -7.97 8.38
CA HIS A 203 19.51 -9.31 8.77
C HIS A 203 18.76 -10.43 8.03
N GLU A 204 17.47 -10.28 7.74
CA GLU A 204 16.70 -11.32 7.03
C GLU A 204 17.12 -11.47 5.56
N MET A 205 17.88 -10.51 5.02
CA MET A 205 18.43 -10.54 3.67
C MET A 205 19.94 -10.79 3.65
N ASP A 206 20.59 -10.93 4.82
CA ASP A 206 22.03 -11.15 4.90
C ASP A 206 22.42 -12.45 4.18
N ASN A 207 23.53 -12.42 3.45
CA ASN A 207 24.02 -13.59 2.72
C ASN A 207 24.57 -14.67 3.64
N ASP A 208 24.98 -14.29 4.85
CA ASP A 208 25.49 -15.21 5.85
C ASP A 208 24.35 -15.91 6.59
N LYS A 209 24.35 -17.24 6.50
CA LYS A 209 23.33 -18.11 7.12
C LYS A 209 23.28 -17.99 8.64
N GLU A 210 24.45 -17.83 9.31
CA GLU A 210 24.51 -17.68 10.77
C GLU A 210 23.90 -16.36 11.21
N VAL A 211 24.16 -15.27 10.46
CA VAL A 211 23.58 -13.96 10.73
C VAL A 211 22.06 -14.03 10.57
N ARG A 212 21.55 -14.48 9.41
CA ARG A 212 20.10 -14.55 9.16
C ARG A 212 19.36 -15.37 10.21
N ARG A 213 19.84 -16.59 10.48
CA ARG A 213 19.16 -17.52 11.38
C ARG A 213 19.32 -17.12 12.84
N GLY A 214 20.48 -16.55 13.22
CA GLY A 214 20.70 -15.97 14.53
C GLY A 214 19.77 -14.80 14.80
N ALA A 215 19.66 -13.88 13.84
CA ALA A 215 18.75 -12.75 13.90
C ALA A 215 17.28 -13.20 13.99
N ALA A 216 16.86 -14.17 13.15
CA ALA A 216 15.51 -14.72 13.17
C ALA A 216 15.16 -15.33 14.54
N LYS A 217 16.08 -16.11 15.12
CA LYS A 217 15.90 -16.71 16.45
C LYS A 217 15.73 -15.66 17.54
N SER A 218 16.57 -14.62 17.56
CA SER A 218 16.48 -13.50 18.50
C SER A 218 15.17 -12.74 18.30
N PHE A 219 14.80 -12.45 17.04
CA PHE A 219 13.59 -11.74 16.68
C PHE A 219 12.33 -12.49 17.16
N TYR A 220 12.20 -13.77 16.83
CA TYR A 220 11.07 -14.59 17.24
C TYR A 220 10.97 -14.81 18.75
N LYS A 221 12.11 -14.82 19.46
CA LYS A 221 12.14 -14.86 20.92
C LYS A 221 11.42 -13.64 21.53
N THR A 222 11.68 -12.45 21.00
CA THR A 222 11.00 -11.23 21.44
C THR A 222 9.52 -11.26 21.07
N LEU A 223 9.16 -11.60 19.82
CA LEU A 223 7.75 -11.73 19.44
C LEU A 223 7.01 -12.70 20.37
N ASN A 224 7.60 -13.85 20.72
CA ASN A 224 6.98 -14.81 21.62
C ASN A 224 6.76 -14.26 23.04
N ALA A 225 7.60 -13.35 23.52
CA ALA A 225 7.42 -12.70 24.83
C ALA A 225 6.18 -11.78 24.85
N TYR A 226 5.85 -11.15 23.71
CA TYR A 226 4.73 -10.22 23.58
C TYR A 226 3.48 -10.85 22.93
N LYS A 227 3.52 -12.13 22.52
CA LYS A 227 2.46 -12.77 21.72
C LYS A 227 1.06 -12.65 22.30
N ASN A 228 0.91 -12.69 23.64
CA ASN A 228 -0.40 -12.61 24.25
C ASN A 228 -0.97 -11.18 24.25
N THR A 229 -0.14 -10.16 24.40
CA THR A 229 -0.53 -8.75 24.32
C THR A 229 -0.96 -8.44 22.89
N SER A 230 -0.09 -8.72 21.92
CA SER A 230 -0.39 -8.50 20.49
C SER A 230 -1.60 -9.31 20.00
N ALA A 231 -1.79 -10.54 20.52
CA ALA A 231 -2.98 -11.32 20.21
C ALA A 231 -4.26 -10.64 20.73
N ASN A 232 -4.24 -10.06 21.94
CA ASN A 232 -5.41 -9.34 22.45
C ASN A 232 -5.70 -8.07 21.67
N GLU A 233 -4.67 -7.33 21.24
CA GLU A 233 -4.82 -6.15 20.38
C GLU A 233 -5.52 -6.53 19.06
N TYR A 234 -5.00 -7.53 18.35
CA TYR A 234 -5.54 -7.96 17.07
C TYR A 234 -6.94 -8.61 17.20
N ILE A 235 -7.15 -9.47 18.19
CA ILE A 235 -8.47 -10.08 18.45
C ILE A 235 -9.51 -9.01 18.81
N SER A 236 -9.12 -7.96 19.52
CA SER A 236 -10.01 -6.85 19.86
C SER A 236 -10.41 -6.06 18.63
N GLN A 237 -9.47 -5.82 17.69
CA GLN A 237 -9.76 -5.21 16.38
C GLN A 237 -10.78 -6.06 15.60
N ILE A 238 -10.53 -7.36 15.45
CA ILE A 238 -11.43 -8.27 14.72
C ILE A 238 -12.83 -8.33 15.35
N LYS A 239 -12.90 -8.37 16.69
CA LYS A 239 -14.18 -8.37 17.41
C LYS A 239 -14.93 -7.05 17.25
N LYS A 240 -14.23 -5.92 17.21
CA LYS A 240 -14.81 -4.61 16.91
C LYS A 240 -15.44 -4.62 15.51
N GLU A 241 -14.71 -5.10 14.51
CA GLU A 241 -15.19 -5.21 13.13
C GLU A 241 -16.41 -6.18 13.04
N LYS A 242 -16.34 -7.33 13.70
CA LYS A 242 -17.47 -8.29 13.76
C LYS A 242 -18.71 -7.68 14.39
N MET A 243 -18.54 -6.93 15.47
CA MET A 243 -19.67 -6.28 16.14
C MET A 243 -20.33 -5.26 15.20
N ILE A 244 -19.54 -4.42 14.54
CA ILE A 244 -20.05 -3.42 13.61
C ILE A 244 -20.73 -4.09 12.41
N ALA A 245 -20.11 -5.10 11.80
CA ALA A 245 -20.68 -5.88 10.71
C ALA A 245 -22.05 -6.47 11.09
N THR A 246 -22.13 -7.06 12.28
CA THR A 246 -23.38 -7.64 12.80
C THR A 246 -24.46 -6.59 13.03
N MET A 247 -24.11 -5.44 13.63
CA MET A 247 -25.06 -4.34 13.86
C MET A 247 -25.59 -3.76 12.55
N ARG A 248 -24.76 -3.68 11.51
CA ARG A 248 -25.13 -3.21 10.16
C ARG A 248 -25.81 -4.25 9.29
N GLY A 249 -26.02 -5.49 9.80
CA GLY A 249 -26.76 -6.56 9.13
C GLY A 249 -25.99 -7.27 8.03
N TYR A 250 -24.65 -7.26 8.09
CA TYR A 250 -23.83 -8.07 7.17
C TYR A 250 -23.77 -9.53 7.62
N ASP A 251 -23.72 -10.45 6.66
CA ASP A 251 -23.63 -11.89 6.92
C ASP A 251 -22.26 -12.28 7.50
N SER A 252 -21.20 -11.60 7.09
CA SER A 252 -19.83 -11.85 7.55
C SER A 252 -19.02 -10.58 7.73
N VAL A 253 -17.92 -10.66 8.49
CA VAL A 253 -16.94 -9.56 8.60
C VAL A 253 -16.31 -9.27 7.25
N ILE A 254 -16.03 -10.31 6.46
CA ILE A 254 -15.42 -10.16 5.14
C ILE A 254 -16.34 -9.37 4.20
N ASP A 255 -17.64 -9.67 4.18
CA ASP A 255 -18.60 -8.93 3.35
C ASP A 255 -18.69 -7.45 3.74
N PHE A 256 -18.71 -7.16 5.06
CA PHE A 256 -18.66 -5.79 5.56
C PHE A 256 -17.39 -5.03 5.13
N LEU A 257 -16.22 -5.66 5.25
CA LEU A 257 -14.95 -5.02 4.92
C LEU A 257 -14.78 -4.85 3.40
N LEU A 258 -15.26 -5.80 2.59
CA LEU A 258 -15.26 -5.69 1.13
C LEU A 258 -16.18 -4.56 0.66
N ASP A 259 -17.37 -4.43 1.26
CA ASP A 259 -18.29 -3.34 0.93
C ASP A 259 -17.67 -1.96 1.19
N LYS A 260 -17.01 -1.79 2.34
CA LYS A 260 -16.24 -0.57 2.66
C LYS A 260 -15.11 -0.27 1.65
N GLN A 261 -14.59 -1.28 0.97
CA GLN A 261 -13.47 -1.16 0.02
C GLN A 261 -13.95 -1.16 -1.45
N ASP A 262 -15.26 -1.08 -1.67
CA ASP A 262 -15.84 -1.26 -3.01
C ASP A 262 -15.42 -2.59 -3.65
N GLY A 263 -15.33 -3.63 -2.82
CA GLY A 263 -14.82 -4.96 -3.17
C GLY A 263 -15.92 -5.95 -3.52
N ASN A 264 -15.53 -6.99 -4.25
CA ASN A 264 -16.42 -8.07 -4.67
C ASN A 264 -16.03 -9.40 -4.01
N ARG A 265 -17.00 -10.08 -3.36
CA ARG A 265 -16.76 -11.31 -2.63
C ARG A 265 -16.27 -12.46 -3.52
N GLU A 266 -16.85 -12.63 -4.70
CA GLU A 266 -16.46 -13.70 -5.62
C GLU A 266 -15.01 -13.51 -6.10
N LEU A 267 -14.64 -12.26 -6.39
CA LEU A 267 -13.30 -11.89 -6.80
C LEU A 267 -12.29 -12.13 -5.66
N TYR A 268 -12.63 -11.75 -4.42
CA TYR A 268 -11.80 -12.01 -3.25
C TYR A 268 -11.57 -13.51 -3.03
N ASP A 269 -12.63 -14.31 -2.97
CA ASP A 269 -12.54 -15.76 -2.76
C ASP A 269 -11.75 -16.46 -3.88
N ARG A 270 -11.87 -15.99 -5.13
CA ARG A 270 -11.09 -16.47 -6.28
C ARG A 270 -9.61 -16.18 -6.11
N GLN A 271 -9.26 -14.94 -5.74
CA GLN A 271 -7.89 -14.52 -5.49
C GLN A 271 -7.24 -15.41 -4.41
N ILE A 272 -7.91 -15.55 -3.27
CA ILE A 272 -7.45 -16.38 -2.14
C ILE A 272 -7.22 -17.83 -2.56
N ARG A 273 -8.11 -18.42 -3.33
CA ARG A 273 -8.00 -19.83 -3.75
C ARG A 273 -6.95 -20.06 -4.83
N THR A 274 -6.97 -19.24 -5.87
CA THR A 274 -6.16 -19.50 -7.08
C THR A 274 -4.67 -19.35 -6.81
N LEU A 275 -4.26 -18.32 -6.07
CA LEU A 275 -2.84 -18.14 -5.73
C LEU A 275 -2.30 -19.28 -4.84
N MET A 276 -3.10 -19.82 -3.92
CA MET A 276 -2.68 -20.96 -3.08
C MET A 276 -2.40 -22.21 -3.89
N VAL A 277 -3.18 -22.45 -4.94
CA VAL A 277 -3.08 -23.67 -5.74
C VAL A 277 -2.09 -23.53 -6.91
N ASP A 278 -2.22 -22.44 -7.68
CA ASP A 278 -1.55 -22.32 -8.97
C ASP A 278 -0.21 -21.58 -8.87
N LEU A 279 -0.05 -20.60 -7.96
CA LEU A 279 1.22 -19.89 -7.78
C LEU A 279 2.23 -20.66 -6.94
N ALA A 280 1.79 -21.33 -5.87
CA ALA A 280 2.68 -22.00 -4.93
C ALA A 280 3.70 -22.94 -5.59
N PRO A 281 3.36 -23.77 -6.62
CA PRO A 281 4.35 -24.62 -7.29
C PRO A 281 5.51 -23.83 -7.92
N HIS A 282 5.26 -22.67 -8.50
CA HIS A 282 6.30 -21.83 -9.10
C HIS A 282 7.23 -21.24 -8.04
N ILE A 283 6.66 -20.74 -6.93
CA ILE A 283 7.45 -20.21 -5.82
C ILE A 283 8.27 -21.31 -5.14
N ARG A 284 7.73 -22.52 -4.97
CA ARG A 284 8.48 -23.67 -4.44
C ARG A 284 9.69 -23.99 -5.32
N ARG A 285 9.57 -23.90 -6.63
CA ARG A 285 10.71 -24.06 -7.56
C ARG A 285 11.74 -22.95 -7.37
N TYR A 286 11.32 -21.70 -7.23
CA TYR A 286 12.21 -20.58 -6.94
C TYR A 286 12.99 -20.81 -5.62
N ILE A 287 12.31 -21.20 -4.54
CA ILE A 287 12.96 -21.52 -3.25
C ILE A 287 13.97 -22.67 -3.40
N LYS A 288 13.65 -23.73 -4.17
CA LYS A 288 14.58 -24.82 -4.46
C LYS A 288 15.79 -24.35 -5.27
N LEU A 289 15.63 -23.37 -6.16
CA LEU A 289 16.75 -22.75 -6.87
C LEU A 289 17.66 -21.97 -5.90
N LEU A 290 17.08 -21.16 -5.01
CA LEU A 290 17.85 -20.45 -3.96
C LEU A 290 18.65 -21.44 -3.10
N ALA A 291 18.00 -22.52 -2.64
CA ALA A 291 18.66 -23.57 -1.85
C ALA A 291 19.84 -24.21 -2.58
N ARG A 292 19.68 -24.49 -3.90
CA ARG A 292 20.73 -25.05 -4.77
C ARG A 292 21.93 -24.11 -4.88
N GLU A 293 21.71 -22.84 -5.23
CA GLU A 293 22.78 -21.89 -5.50
C GLU A 293 23.55 -21.49 -4.22
N HIS A 294 22.89 -21.50 -3.08
CA HIS A 294 23.52 -21.24 -1.79
C HIS A 294 24.00 -22.50 -1.03
N ASN A 295 23.86 -23.69 -1.64
CA ASN A 295 24.21 -24.98 -1.01
C ASN A 295 23.54 -25.18 0.36
N ILE A 296 22.27 -24.78 0.50
CA ILE A 296 21.47 -24.93 1.72
C ILE A 296 20.61 -26.19 1.61
N SER A 297 21.01 -27.27 2.31
CA SER A 297 20.27 -28.53 2.33
C SER A 297 19.07 -28.53 3.27
N ASP A 298 19.04 -27.61 4.24
CA ASP A 298 18.03 -27.45 5.28
C ASP A 298 17.33 -26.08 5.17
N MET A 299 16.83 -25.74 3.97
CA MET A 299 16.20 -24.46 3.68
C MET A 299 15.07 -24.14 4.68
N GLN A 300 15.09 -22.97 5.29
CA GLN A 300 14.13 -22.51 6.28
C GLN A 300 13.40 -21.24 5.78
N PHE A 301 12.25 -20.93 6.37
CA PHE A 301 11.54 -19.69 6.08
C PHE A 301 12.43 -18.45 6.29
N ALA A 302 13.28 -18.46 7.30
CA ALA A 302 14.28 -17.40 7.54
C ALA A 302 15.30 -17.20 6.39
N ASP A 303 15.40 -18.16 5.44
CA ASP A 303 16.33 -18.09 4.32
C ASP A 303 15.68 -17.60 3.01
N CYS A 304 14.34 -17.40 2.95
CA CYS A 304 13.67 -17.18 1.65
C CYS A 304 13.87 -15.79 1.04
N LYS A 305 14.45 -14.84 1.77
CA LYS A 305 14.70 -13.46 1.28
C LYS A 305 16.14 -13.20 0.82
N ILE A 306 16.98 -14.22 0.74
CA ILE A 306 18.35 -14.08 0.23
C ILE A 306 18.36 -13.73 -1.27
N ASN A 307 19.33 -12.92 -1.68
CA ASN A 307 19.55 -12.65 -3.09
C ASN A 307 20.10 -13.89 -3.80
N LEU A 308 19.61 -14.20 -5.00
CA LEU A 308 20.10 -15.35 -5.79
C LEU A 308 21.60 -15.23 -6.11
N ASP A 309 22.08 -14.02 -6.42
CA ASP A 309 23.50 -13.70 -6.64
C ASP A 309 23.94 -12.55 -5.71
N PRO A 310 24.42 -12.87 -4.50
CA PRO A 310 24.80 -11.84 -3.53
C PRO A 310 26.04 -11.03 -3.92
N THR A 311 26.77 -11.47 -4.94
CA THR A 311 28.01 -10.80 -5.39
C THR A 311 27.74 -9.83 -6.56
N PHE A 312 26.50 -9.75 -7.02
CA PHE A 312 26.11 -8.88 -8.11
C PHE A 312 25.11 -7.81 -7.65
N GLU A 313 25.56 -6.57 -7.64
CA GLU A 313 24.75 -5.40 -7.41
C GLU A 313 25.06 -4.33 -8.45
N VAL A 314 24.07 -3.53 -8.81
CA VAL A 314 24.22 -2.43 -9.75
C VAL A 314 24.11 -1.12 -8.97
N ASP A 315 25.20 -0.32 -9.02
CA ASP A 315 25.20 1.03 -8.45
C ASP A 315 24.38 1.97 -9.33
N MET A 316 23.69 2.92 -8.72
CA MET A 316 22.83 3.87 -9.40
C MET A 316 22.80 5.20 -8.67
N SER A 317 23.26 6.26 -9.30
CA SER A 317 23.10 7.61 -8.78
C SER A 317 21.68 8.14 -9.01
N ILE A 318 21.26 9.15 -8.22
CA ILE A 318 19.99 9.84 -8.42
C ILE A 318 19.86 10.43 -9.83
N ALA A 319 20.96 10.95 -10.39
CA ALA A 319 20.95 11.51 -11.75
C ALA A 319 20.77 10.44 -12.83
N GLU A 320 21.44 9.30 -12.69
CA GLU A 320 21.30 8.17 -13.62
C GLU A 320 19.90 7.56 -13.54
N SER A 321 19.29 7.49 -12.35
CA SER A 321 17.94 6.95 -12.19
C SER A 321 16.90 7.71 -13.03
N ARG A 322 17.03 9.03 -13.14
CA ARG A 322 16.16 9.86 -14.00
C ARG A 322 16.24 9.41 -15.46
N GLU A 323 17.45 9.24 -15.99
CA GLU A 323 17.66 8.84 -17.37
C GLU A 323 17.17 7.40 -17.64
N TYR A 324 17.36 6.50 -16.69
CA TYR A 324 16.86 5.13 -16.77
C TYR A 324 15.32 5.08 -16.80
N LEU A 325 14.68 5.77 -15.89
CA LEU A 325 13.22 5.82 -15.80
C LEU A 325 12.60 6.46 -17.05
N LYS A 326 13.19 7.54 -17.55
CA LYS A 326 12.71 8.16 -18.79
C LYS A 326 12.82 7.24 -20.00
N LYS A 327 13.88 6.44 -20.10
CA LYS A 327 14.03 5.45 -21.17
C LYS A 327 13.06 4.29 -21.01
N ALA A 328 12.92 3.75 -19.80
CA ALA A 328 12.09 2.58 -19.54
C ALA A 328 10.59 2.91 -19.63
N LEU A 329 10.16 4.03 -19.05
CA LEU A 329 8.76 4.47 -19.00
C LEU A 329 8.40 5.40 -20.19
N GLY A 330 9.32 5.61 -21.14
CA GLY A 330 9.06 6.42 -22.34
C GLY A 330 7.91 5.92 -23.21
N VAL A 331 7.61 4.63 -23.13
CA VAL A 331 6.45 4.03 -23.80
C VAL A 331 5.12 4.62 -23.32
N LEU A 332 5.08 5.23 -22.13
CA LEU A 332 3.90 5.88 -21.55
C LEU A 332 3.71 7.33 -22.06
N GLY A 333 4.58 7.83 -22.93
CA GLY A 333 4.40 9.10 -23.63
C GLY A 333 4.91 10.34 -22.89
N GLU A 334 4.84 11.48 -23.59
CA GLU A 334 5.46 12.75 -23.18
C GLU A 334 4.91 13.32 -21.86
N ASP A 335 3.61 13.21 -21.60
CA ASP A 335 3.01 13.71 -20.35
C ASP A 335 3.58 12.96 -19.14
N TYR A 336 3.82 11.65 -19.30
CA TYR A 336 4.46 10.83 -18.27
C TYR A 336 5.91 11.23 -18.05
N LEU A 337 6.68 11.42 -19.11
CA LEU A 337 8.08 11.88 -19.06
C LEU A 337 8.19 13.27 -18.42
N ASN A 338 7.28 14.17 -18.74
CA ASN A 338 7.21 15.50 -18.13
C ASN A 338 6.92 15.43 -16.62
N MET A 339 6.11 14.48 -16.18
CA MET A 339 5.86 14.25 -14.75
C MET A 339 7.12 13.71 -14.06
N ILE A 340 7.84 12.75 -14.68
CA ILE A 340 9.14 12.28 -14.17
C ILE A 340 10.09 13.46 -14.02
N ASP A 341 10.26 14.31 -15.04
CA ASP A 341 11.11 15.48 -14.96
C ASP A 341 10.73 16.42 -13.81
N LYS A 342 9.43 16.68 -13.63
CA LYS A 342 8.93 17.50 -12.52
C LYS A 342 9.23 16.89 -11.15
N SER A 343 9.18 15.57 -11.00
CA SER A 343 9.44 14.91 -9.71
C SER A 343 10.86 15.19 -9.19
N TYR A 344 11.83 15.35 -10.10
CA TYR A 344 13.19 15.75 -9.78
C TYR A 344 13.34 17.29 -9.70
N ASP A 345 12.94 18.01 -10.74
CA ASP A 345 13.21 19.45 -10.89
C ASP A 345 12.40 20.31 -9.89
N LYS A 346 11.20 19.85 -9.51
CA LYS A 346 10.33 20.51 -8.52
C LYS A 346 10.45 19.92 -7.14
N ARG A 347 11.41 19.01 -6.94
CA ARG A 347 11.70 18.42 -5.64
C ARG A 347 10.47 17.75 -5.01
N TRP A 348 9.76 16.93 -5.83
CA TRP A 348 8.68 16.09 -5.34
C TRP A 348 9.19 14.86 -4.59
N THR A 349 10.45 14.47 -4.85
CA THR A 349 11.05 13.26 -4.29
C THR A 349 12.05 13.61 -3.18
N ASP A 350 11.87 13.02 -2.01
CA ASP A 350 12.78 13.07 -0.87
C ASP A 350 13.64 11.80 -0.87
N PHE A 351 14.85 11.89 -1.39
CA PHE A 351 15.72 10.75 -1.66
C PHE A 351 16.46 10.24 -0.42
N PRO A 352 17.27 11.06 0.28
CA PRO A 352 18.24 10.56 1.25
C PRO A 352 17.59 10.09 2.55
N GLN A 353 18.26 9.17 3.19
CA GLN A 353 18.00 8.85 4.60
C GLN A 353 18.58 9.92 5.53
N ASN A 354 17.90 10.15 6.64
CA ASN A 354 18.38 11.00 7.73
C ASN A 354 17.84 10.54 9.08
N ILE A 355 18.38 11.07 10.16
CA ILE A 355 17.88 10.80 11.52
C ILE A 355 16.45 11.30 11.62
N GLY A 356 15.53 10.45 12.12
CA GLY A 356 14.12 10.79 12.29
C GLY A 356 13.23 10.65 11.05
N LYS A 357 13.78 10.18 9.92
CA LYS A 357 13.01 9.88 8.71
C LYS A 357 12.41 8.47 8.78
N SER A 358 11.19 8.31 8.30
CA SER A 358 10.53 7.02 8.13
C SER A 358 11.27 6.13 7.12
N THR A 359 11.20 4.82 7.32
CA THR A 359 11.75 3.82 6.39
C THR A 359 10.76 3.49 5.27
N GLY A 360 11.26 2.83 4.22
CA GLY A 360 10.44 2.43 3.07
C GLY A 360 10.30 3.50 2.01
N GLY A 361 9.26 3.40 1.21
CA GLY A 361 8.84 4.35 0.18
C GLY A 361 7.33 4.55 0.24
N PHE A 362 6.87 5.73 -0.16
CA PHE A 362 5.45 6.02 -0.41
C PHE A 362 5.29 7.23 -1.32
N CYS A 363 4.12 7.35 -1.93
CA CYS A 363 3.69 8.53 -2.65
C CYS A 363 2.43 9.13 -2.03
N ALA A 364 2.47 10.42 -1.72
CA ALA A 364 1.32 11.21 -1.29
C ALA A 364 1.09 12.34 -2.30
N THR A 365 -0.02 12.30 -3.01
CA THR A 365 -0.29 13.22 -4.11
C THR A 365 -1.30 14.28 -3.73
N VAL A 366 -0.93 15.54 -3.82
CA VAL A 366 -1.88 16.65 -3.75
C VAL A 366 -2.34 16.98 -5.16
N PRO A 367 -3.64 16.80 -5.48
CA PRO A 367 -4.18 17.00 -6.82
C PRO A 367 -3.78 18.34 -7.42
N ASN A 368 -3.39 18.33 -8.70
CA ASN A 368 -2.95 19.51 -9.45
C ASN A 368 -1.73 20.27 -8.90
N VAL A 369 -1.09 19.79 -7.83
CA VAL A 369 0.08 20.43 -7.19
C VAL A 369 1.32 19.57 -7.34
N ALA A 370 1.40 18.42 -6.66
CA ALA A 370 2.59 17.57 -6.64
C ALA A 370 2.28 16.14 -6.16
N GLY A 371 3.05 15.18 -6.66
CA GLY A 371 3.14 13.84 -6.09
C GLY A 371 4.39 13.74 -5.20
N PHE A 372 4.22 13.90 -3.89
CA PHE A 372 5.33 13.84 -2.95
C PHE A 372 5.75 12.38 -2.71
N ILE A 373 6.96 12.04 -3.10
CA ILE A 373 7.53 10.70 -2.99
C ILE A 373 8.59 10.67 -1.90
N LEU A 374 8.46 9.75 -0.94
CA LEU A 374 9.50 9.46 0.05
C LEU A 374 10.26 8.21 -0.38
N LEU A 375 11.58 8.26 -0.32
CA LEU A 375 12.47 7.12 -0.58
C LEU A 375 13.51 6.97 0.53
N SER A 376 14.12 5.80 0.56
CA SER A 376 15.28 5.47 1.40
C SER A 376 16.47 5.16 0.48
N TRP A 377 16.98 6.18 -0.24
CA TRP A 377 17.96 6.00 -1.31
C TRP A 377 19.32 5.55 -0.80
N THR A 378 19.79 4.40 -1.26
CA THR A 378 21.11 3.82 -0.92
C THR A 378 22.13 3.83 -2.07
N GLY A 379 21.74 4.30 -3.23
CA GLY A 379 22.60 4.35 -4.43
C GLY A 379 22.63 3.04 -5.20
N LYS A 380 21.60 2.21 -5.07
CA LYS A 380 21.48 0.94 -5.78
C LYS A 380 20.33 0.95 -6.79
N MET A 381 20.45 0.12 -7.83
CA MET A 381 19.41 -0.03 -8.87
C MET A 381 18.06 -0.48 -8.29
N ASN A 382 18.05 -1.13 -7.15
CA ASN A 382 16.83 -1.53 -6.47
C ASN A 382 15.91 -0.34 -6.12
N GLU A 383 16.49 0.83 -5.78
CA GLU A 383 15.69 2.02 -5.49
C GLU A 383 15.08 2.63 -6.74
N VAL A 384 15.60 2.31 -7.95
CA VAL A 384 14.97 2.72 -9.20
C VAL A 384 13.62 2.02 -9.40
N PHE A 385 13.51 0.75 -9.00
CA PHE A 385 12.22 0.03 -9.03
C PHE A 385 11.23 0.61 -8.02
N VAL A 386 11.70 0.94 -6.81
CA VAL A 386 10.86 1.63 -5.81
C VAL A 386 10.39 2.98 -6.33
N LEU A 387 11.30 3.77 -6.91
CA LEU A 387 10.93 5.07 -7.51
C LEU A 387 9.97 4.90 -8.69
N ALA A 388 10.14 3.86 -9.53
CA ALA A 388 9.21 3.55 -10.61
C ALA A 388 7.81 3.23 -10.07
N HIS A 389 7.73 2.47 -8.98
CA HIS A 389 6.51 2.16 -8.25
C HIS A 389 5.81 3.45 -7.79
N GLU A 390 6.51 4.30 -7.04
CA GLU A 390 5.94 5.53 -6.51
C GLU A 390 5.55 6.55 -7.60
N LEU A 391 6.29 6.58 -8.71
CA LEU A 391 5.91 7.37 -9.88
C LEU A 391 4.61 6.87 -10.54
N GLY A 392 4.30 5.58 -10.42
CA GLY A 392 3.02 5.01 -10.85
C GLY A 392 1.86 5.62 -10.09
N HIS A 393 1.96 5.67 -8.76
CA HIS A 393 0.99 6.36 -7.91
C HIS A 393 0.92 7.86 -8.21
N ALA A 394 2.09 8.52 -8.32
CA ALA A 394 2.14 9.96 -8.60
C ALA A 394 1.40 10.31 -9.90
N TYR A 395 1.65 9.57 -10.98
CA TYR A 395 0.96 9.82 -12.25
C TYR A 395 -0.53 9.54 -12.13
N HIS A 396 -0.92 8.43 -11.53
CA HIS A 396 -2.31 8.06 -11.35
C HIS A 396 -3.09 9.18 -10.67
N PHE A 397 -2.71 9.57 -9.46
CA PHE A 397 -3.44 10.59 -8.71
C PHE A 397 -3.31 12.01 -9.28
N MET A 398 -2.19 12.36 -9.93
CA MET A 398 -2.07 13.61 -10.68
C MET A 398 -3.00 13.63 -11.91
N SER A 399 -3.12 12.50 -12.62
CA SER A 399 -4.04 12.36 -13.75
C SER A 399 -5.48 12.41 -13.30
N THR A 400 -5.82 11.70 -12.21
CA THR A 400 -7.15 11.74 -11.60
C THR A 400 -7.52 13.17 -11.20
N GLY A 401 -6.67 13.87 -10.45
CA GLY A 401 -6.93 15.25 -9.99
C GLY A 401 -7.11 16.25 -11.13
N LYS A 402 -6.54 15.98 -12.30
CA LYS A 402 -6.72 16.81 -13.51
C LYS A 402 -8.08 16.58 -14.20
N HIS A 403 -8.66 15.38 -14.09
CA HIS A 403 -9.83 14.97 -14.87
C HIS A 403 -11.08 14.71 -14.04
N GLN A 404 -10.95 14.56 -12.74
CA GLN A 404 -12.03 14.27 -11.81
C GLN A 404 -12.23 15.39 -10.80
N THR A 405 -13.39 15.41 -10.18
CA THR A 405 -13.67 16.27 -9.02
C THR A 405 -13.10 15.67 -7.74
N MET A 406 -13.08 16.43 -6.65
CA MET A 406 -12.52 15.97 -5.39
C MET A 406 -13.24 14.75 -4.82
N LEU A 407 -14.55 14.59 -5.02
CA LEU A 407 -15.29 13.40 -4.58
C LEU A 407 -14.97 12.13 -5.40
N ASN A 408 -14.41 12.29 -6.59
CA ASN A 408 -13.95 11.19 -7.44
C ASN A 408 -12.42 11.09 -7.51
N ASN A 409 -11.69 11.86 -6.69
CA ASN A 409 -10.23 11.92 -6.76
C ASN A 409 -9.52 10.74 -6.11
N ASP A 410 -10.24 9.87 -5.44
CA ASP A 410 -9.71 8.66 -4.82
C ASP A 410 -9.60 7.52 -5.85
N CYS A 411 -9.17 6.36 -5.42
CA CYS A 411 -9.07 5.15 -6.22
C CYS A 411 -9.64 3.96 -5.44
N PRO A 412 -10.44 3.09 -6.08
CA PRO A 412 -10.85 1.84 -5.45
C PRO A 412 -9.66 1.02 -4.99
N LEU A 413 -9.67 0.57 -3.74
CA LEU A 413 -8.51 -0.04 -3.08
C LEU A 413 -7.97 -1.27 -3.82
N TYR A 414 -8.85 -2.06 -4.44
CA TYR A 414 -8.45 -3.20 -5.28
C TYR A 414 -7.56 -2.81 -6.47
N PHE A 415 -7.71 -1.58 -6.97
CA PHE A 415 -7.01 -1.08 -8.17
C PHE A 415 -5.76 -0.25 -7.82
N VAL A 416 -5.63 0.21 -6.58
CA VAL A 416 -4.62 1.21 -6.18
C VAL A 416 -3.18 0.84 -6.52
N GLU A 417 -2.82 -0.45 -6.40
CA GLU A 417 -1.46 -0.94 -6.69
C GLU A 417 -1.23 -1.33 -8.17
N ALA A 418 -2.24 -1.20 -9.03
CA ALA A 418 -2.08 -1.55 -10.43
C ALA A 418 -1.13 -0.60 -11.20
N PRO A 419 -1.18 0.74 -11.01
CA PRO A 419 -0.27 1.67 -11.69
C PRO A 419 1.19 1.51 -11.24
N SER A 420 1.41 1.35 -9.95
CA SER A 420 2.74 1.21 -9.35
C SER A 420 3.44 -0.07 -9.83
N THR A 421 2.74 -1.20 -9.72
CA THR A 421 3.27 -2.51 -10.13
C THR A 421 3.40 -2.65 -11.66
N CYS A 422 2.52 -2.00 -12.43
CA CYS A 422 2.67 -1.90 -13.89
C CYS A 422 4.00 -1.26 -14.28
N ASN A 423 4.38 -0.16 -13.63
CA ASN A 423 5.66 0.49 -13.85
C ASN A 423 6.85 -0.42 -13.55
N GLU A 424 6.82 -1.16 -12.44
CA GLU A 424 7.89 -2.10 -12.10
C GLU A 424 8.08 -3.14 -13.20
N VAL A 425 6.99 -3.70 -13.72
CA VAL A 425 7.05 -4.70 -14.80
C VAL A 425 7.54 -4.07 -16.12
N ILE A 426 7.08 -2.84 -16.47
CA ILE A 426 7.57 -2.13 -17.67
C ILE A 426 9.08 -1.87 -17.59
N VAL A 427 9.56 -1.37 -16.43
CA VAL A 427 11.02 -1.14 -16.22
C VAL A 427 11.79 -2.44 -16.34
N SER A 428 11.31 -3.52 -15.74
CA SER A 428 11.94 -4.83 -15.82
C SER A 428 12.00 -5.35 -17.26
N ASN A 429 10.90 -5.28 -18.00
CA ASN A 429 10.84 -5.71 -19.41
C ASN A 429 11.79 -4.88 -20.29
N TYR A 430 11.88 -3.56 -20.04
CA TYR A 430 12.83 -2.70 -20.72
C TYR A 430 14.27 -3.15 -20.48
N LEU A 431 14.65 -3.42 -19.23
CA LEU A 431 16.01 -3.86 -18.88
C LEU A 431 16.36 -5.22 -19.50
N LEU A 432 15.42 -6.17 -19.52
CA LEU A 432 15.59 -7.47 -20.14
C LEU A 432 15.80 -7.40 -21.66
N LYS A 433 15.13 -6.45 -22.33
CA LYS A 433 15.24 -6.24 -23.77
C LYS A 433 16.52 -5.51 -24.19
N THR A 434 16.96 -4.55 -23.37
CA THR A 434 18.07 -3.66 -23.73
C THR A 434 19.43 -4.16 -23.29
N ASN A 435 19.51 -5.19 -22.44
CA ASN A 435 20.75 -5.77 -21.98
C ASN A 435 20.92 -7.20 -22.49
N THR A 436 22.13 -7.56 -22.92
CA THR A 436 22.47 -8.91 -23.44
C THR A 436 23.25 -9.75 -22.45
N ASP A 437 23.77 -9.17 -21.37
CA ASP A 437 24.54 -9.88 -20.34
C ASP A 437 23.66 -10.85 -19.55
N ALA A 438 24.01 -12.13 -19.55
CA ALA A 438 23.22 -13.18 -18.91
C ALA A 438 23.12 -13.00 -17.38
N ARG A 439 24.21 -12.52 -16.73
CA ARG A 439 24.24 -12.28 -15.29
C ARG A 439 23.35 -11.12 -14.89
N PHE A 440 23.37 -10.05 -15.69
CA PHE A 440 22.49 -8.90 -15.49
C PHE A 440 21.01 -9.30 -15.67
N LYS A 441 20.67 -10.06 -16.74
CA LYS A 441 19.29 -10.56 -16.94
C LYS A 441 18.83 -11.44 -15.78
N ARG A 442 19.69 -12.36 -15.32
CA ARG A 442 19.41 -13.19 -14.14
C ARG A 442 19.11 -12.33 -12.91
N TRP A 443 19.90 -11.28 -12.70
CA TRP A 443 19.69 -10.34 -11.60
C TRP A 443 18.34 -9.60 -11.72
N VAL A 444 17.99 -9.07 -12.91
CA VAL A 444 16.68 -8.42 -13.14
C VAL A 444 15.53 -9.36 -12.82
N ILE A 445 15.54 -10.58 -13.37
CA ILE A 445 14.47 -11.56 -13.15
C ILE A 445 14.41 -11.97 -11.66
N SER A 446 15.56 -12.17 -11.03
CA SER A 446 15.62 -12.48 -9.61
C SER A 446 14.98 -11.38 -8.76
N ASN A 447 15.24 -10.10 -9.08
CA ASN A 447 14.62 -8.97 -8.38
C ASN A 447 13.11 -8.89 -8.65
N MET A 448 12.66 -9.12 -9.89
CA MET A 448 11.21 -9.21 -10.17
C MET A 448 10.54 -10.25 -9.28
N ILE A 449 11.10 -11.45 -9.19
CA ILE A 449 10.50 -12.51 -8.37
C ILE A 449 10.61 -12.18 -6.89
N SER A 450 11.79 -11.85 -6.37
CA SER A 450 12.02 -11.71 -4.92
C SER A 450 11.39 -10.45 -4.32
N ARG A 451 11.28 -9.38 -5.08
CA ARG A 451 10.77 -8.08 -4.60
C ARG A 451 9.36 -7.81 -5.06
N THR A 452 9.08 -7.83 -6.37
CA THR A 452 7.74 -7.51 -6.87
C THR A 452 6.76 -8.65 -6.62
N TYR A 453 7.01 -9.85 -7.17
CA TYR A 453 6.04 -10.96 -7.06
C TYR A 453 6.01 -11.59 -5.67
N PHE A 454 7.15 -11.82 -5.04
CA PHE A 454 7.19 -12.41 -3.70
C PHE A 454 6.58 -11.48 -2.65
N HIS A 455 6.84 -10.19 -2.74
CA HIS A 455 6.24 -9.21 -1.82
C HIS A 455 4.71 -9.19 -1.96
N ASN A 456 4.21 -8.97 -3.17
CA ASN A 456 2.78 -8.75 -3.42
C ASN A 456 1.95 -10.05 -3.46
N MET A 457 2.48 -11.12 -4.12
CA MET A 457 1.75 -12.37 -4.34
C MET A 457 2.17 -13.52 -3.42
N VAL A 458 3.15 -13.33 -2.52
CA VAL A 458 3.49 -14.33 -1.51
C VAL A 458 3.37 -13.74 -0.11
N THR A 459 4.15 -12.71 0.24
CA THR A 459 4.15 -12.15 1.61
C THR A 459 2.75 -11.66 1.99
N HIS A 460 2.23 -10.66 1.28
CA HIS A 460 0.91 -10.08 1.56
C HIS A 460 -0.24 -11.03 1.24
N TYR A 461 -0.06 -11.89 0.25
CA TYR A 461 -1.04 -12.92 -0.03
C TYR A 461 -1.20 -13.92 1.11
N LEU A 462 -0.12 -14.41 1.72
CA LEU A 462 -0.18 -15.30 2.90
C LEU A 462 -0.78 -14.59 4.12
N GLU A 463 -0.65 -13.27 4.20
CA GLU A 463 -1.36 -12.44 5.18
C GLU A 463 -2.85 -12.39 4.89
N ALA A 464 -3.25 -12.22 3.63
CA ALA A 464 -4.65 -12.24 3.23
C ALA A 464 -5.32 -13.59 3.50
N VAL A 465 -4.66 -14.71 3.18
CA VAL A 465 -5.17 -16.06 3.49
C VAL A 465 -5.29 -16.28 5.00
N TYR A 466 -4.30 -15.82 5.75
CA TYR A 466 -4.34 -15.88 7.21
C TYR A 466 -5.55 -15.10 7.76
N GLN A 467 -5.73 -13.86 7.31
CA GLN A 467 -6.82 -12.98 7.70
C GLN A 467 -8.19 -13.57 7.34
N ASP A 468 -8.32 -14.13 6.13
CA ASP A 468 -9.51 -14.85 5.68
C ASP A 468 -9.90 -15.99 6.64
N ARG A 469 -8.93 -16.81 7.03
CA ARG A 469 -9.16 -17.92 7.96
C ARG A 469 -9.53 -17.45 9.36
N ILE A 470 -8.93 -16.37 9.84
CA ILE A 470 -9.23 -15.83 11.17
C ILE A 470 -10.63 -15.19 11.19
N TYR A 471 -11.02 -14.42 10.17
CA TYR A 471 -12.37 -13.85 10.08
C TYR A 471 -13.45 -14.94 9.99
N LYS A 472 -13.23 -16.02 9.22
CA LYS A 472 -14.15 -17.17 9.17
C LYS A 472 -14.32 -17.84 10.54
N LYS A 473 -13.25 -17.92 11.35
CA LYS A 473 -13.35 -18.44 12.73
C LYS A 473 -14.18 -17.51 13.62
N VAL A 474 -14.01 -16.20 13.50
CA VAL A 474 -14.81 -15.22 14.25
C VAL A 474 -16.27 -15.28 13.87
N ASP A 475 -16.57 -15.37 12.58
CA ASP A 475 -17.95 -15.50 12.08
C ASP A 475 -18.63 -16.77 12.59
N ASN A 476 -17.87 -17.86 12.74
CA ASN A 476 -18.33 -19.12 13.33
C ASN A 476 -18.34 -19.12 14.89
N ASN A 477 -18.04 -18.00 15.55
CA ASN A 477 -17.92 -17.88 17.00
C ASN A 477 -16.89 -18.83 17.62
N GLU A 478 -15.84 -19.19 16.89
CA GLU A 478 -14.73 -19.99 17.39
C GLU A 478 -13.86 -19.15 18.35
N MET A 479 -13.27 -19.83 19.34
CA MET A 479 -12.39 -19.17 20.29
C MET A 479 -11.06 -18.77 19.62
N LEU A 480 -10.64 -17.52 19.82
CA LEU A 480 -9.35 -17.01 19.41
C LEU A 480 -8.44 -16.73 20.61
N ASN A 481 -7.18 -17.07 20.49
CA ASN A 481 -6.09 -16.73 21.40
C ASN A 481 -4.75 -16.75 20.63
N ALA A 482 -3.65 -16.38 21.26
CA ALA A 482 -2.33 -16.34 20.65
C ALA A 482 -1.90 -17.65 19.98
N ASP A 483 -2.24 -18.80 20.59
CA ASP A 483 -1.86 -20.10 20.06
C ASP A 483 -2.67 -20.47 18.80
N VAL A 484 -3.96 -20.13 18.78
CA VAL A 484 -4.81 -20.30 17.58
C VAL A 484 -4.33 -19.43 16.45
N LEU A 485 -3.99 -18.15 16.71
CA LEU A 485 -3.44 -17.23 15.71
C LEU A 485 -2.15 -17.76 15.11
N SER A 486 -1.22 -18.18 15.95
CA SER A 486 0.07 -18.74 15.52
C SER A 486 -0.10 -20.04 14.75
N LYS A 487 -0.99 -20.94 15.20
CA LYS A 487 -1.29 -22.19 14.50
C LYS A 487 -1.83 -21.94 13.09
N VAL A 488 -2.82 -21.05 12.93
CA VAL A 488 -3.37 -20.71 11.61
C VAL A 488 -2.30 -20.13 10.69
N LYS A 489 -1.43 -19.25 11.20
CA LYS A 489 -0.32 -18.69 10.39
C LYS A 489 0.63 -19.78 9.93
N ARG A 490 1.02 -20.69 10.80
CA ARG A 490 1.88 -21.85 10.46
C ARG A 490 1.24 -22.72 9.38
N GLU A 491 -0.04 -23.10 9.56
CA GLU A 491 -0.79 -23.91 8.58
C GLU A 491 -0.81 -23.26 7.19
N VAL A 492 -1.04 -21.95 7.11
CA VAL A 492 -1.02 -21.21 5.85
C VAL A 492 0.36 -21.26 5.19
N MET A 493 1.42 -21.06 5.96
CA MET A 493 2.80 -21.12 5.45
C MET A 493 3.17 -22.52 4.98
N GLU A 494 2.90 -23.57 5.77
CA GLU A 494 3.19 -24.96 5.44
C GLU A 494 2.42 -25.42 4.19
N GLU A 495 1.16 -25.02 4.05
CA GLU A 495 0.34 -25.31 2.87
C GLU A 495 0.93 -24.68 1.60
N PHE A 496 1.37 -23.41 1.69
CA PHE A 496 1.91 -22.70 0.53
C PHE A 496 3.31 -23.19 0.13
N PHE A 497 4.24 -23.30 1.08
CA PHE A 497 5.63 -23.65 0.80
C PHE A 497 5.87 -25.16 0.63
N GLY A 498 5.00 -26.01 1.20
CA GLY A 498 5.11 -27.46 1.08
C GLY A 498 6.48 -27.98 1.50
N ASP A 499 7.10 -28.79 0.64
CA ASP A 499 8.43 -29.40 0.85
C ASP A 499 9.62 -28.50 0.46
N SER A 500 9.38 -27.27 0.00
CA SER A 500 10.45 -26.41 -0.50
C SER A 500 11.29 -25.77 0.60
N LEU A 501 10.73 -25.61 1.79
CA LEU A 501 11.41 -25.13 2.99
C LEU A 501 10.74 -25.65 4.26
N VAL A 502 11.45 -25.52 5.38
CA VAL A 502 10.91 -25.78 6.71
C VAL A 502 10.42 -24.46 7.31
N VAL A 503 9.17 -24.43 7.77
CA VAL A 503 8.67 -23.32 8.60
C VAL A 503 9.30 -23.47 9.99
N ASN A 504 10.42 -22.78 10.22
CA ASN A 504 11.18 -22.89 11.45
C ASN A 504 10.37 -22.34 12.65
N GLU A 505 10.74 -22.78 13.86
CA GLU A 505 10.10 -22.36 15.10
C GLU A 505 10.11 -20.83 15.23
N GLY A 506 8.97 -20.24 15.56
CA GLY A 506 8.76 -18.80 15.71
C GLY A 506 8.37 -18.08 14.42
N ALA A 507 8.57 -18.68 13.23
CA ALA A 507 8.13 -18.07 11.98
C ALA A 507 6.61 -17.83 11.93
N GLU A 508 5.85 -18.67 12.62
CA GLU A 508 4.41 -18.50 12.81
C GLU A 508 4.02 -17.21 13.54
N LEU A 509 4.93 -16.60 14.29
CA LEU A 509 4.69 -15.34 15.01
C LEU A 509 4.74 -14.11 14.09
N THR A 510 5.09 -14.30 12.81
CA THR A 510 5.12 -13.21 11.82
C THR A 510 3.75 -12.56 11.58
N TRP A 511 2.64 -13.12 12.07
CA TRP A 511 1.36 -12.42 12.12
C TRP A 511 1.41 -11.14 12.98
N MET A 512 2.40 -10.99 13.88
CA MET A 512 2.61 -9.79 14.70
C MET A 512 3.37 -8.67 13.98
N ARG A 513 3.84 -8.90 12.74
CA ARG A 513 4.72 -7.95 12.03
C ARG A 513 3.97 -6.83 11.32
N GLN A 514 2.74 -7.08 10.86
CA GLN A 514 2.12 -6.29 9.82
C GLN A 514 1.00 -5.37 10.32
N PRO A 515 1.09 -4.07 10.05
CA PRO A 515 0.04 -3.12 10.39
C PRO A 515 -1.24 -3.34 9.57
N HIS A 516 -1.14 -3.96 8.40
CA HIS A 516 -2.23 -4.17 7.44
C HIS A 516 -3.43 -4.93 8.03
N TYR A 517 -3.22 -5.75 9.06
CA TYR A 517 -4.30 -6.44 9.75
C TYR A 517 -5.28 -5.52 10.50
N TYR A 518 -4.90 -4.26 10.70
CA TYR A 518 -5.72 -3.22 11.33
C TYR A 518 -6.37 -2.28 10.31
N MET A 519 -6.20 -2.56 9.01
CA MET A 519 -6.64 -1.72 7.89
C MET A 519 -7.70 -2.42 7.02
N GLY A 520 -8.60 -3.21 7.62
CA GLY A 520 -9.56 -4.02 6.89
C GLY A 520 -8.88 -5.14 6.08
N LEU A 521 -9.36 -5.42 4.88
CA LEU A 521 -8.79 -6.44 4.00
C LEU A 521 -7.69 -5.87 3.08
N TYR A 522 -6.77 -5.06 3.62
CA TYR A 522 -5.71 -4.45 2.81
C TYR A 522 -4.75 -5.47 2.17
N PRO A 523 -4.32 -6.56 2.85
CA PRO A 523 -3.31 -7.48 2.30
C PRO A 523 -3.61 -8.09 0.93
N TYR A 524 -4.88 -8.37 0.61
CA TYR A 524 -5.22 -8.99 -0.69
C TYR A 524 -5.09 -8.03 -1.88
N THR A 525 -5.14 -6.72 -1.63
CA THR A 525 -5.11 -5.69 -2.68
C THR A 525 -3.78 -5.64 -3.43
N TYR A 526 -2.70 -6.02 -2.76
CA TYR A 526 -1.38 -6.11 -3.38
C TYR A 526 -1.33 -7.13 -4.53
N SER A 527 -1.83 -8.34 -4.29
CA SER A 527 -1.88 -9.37 -5.34
C SER A 527 -2.89 -9.03 -6.45
N ALA A 528 -3.96 -8.32 -6.10
CA ALA A 528 -4.94 -7.82 -7.05
C ALA A 528 -4.33 -6.77 -7.98
N GLY A 529 -3.71 -5.74 -7.43
CA GLY A 529 -3.04 -4.70 -8.21
C GLY A 529 -1.95 -5.24 -9.11
N LEU A 530 -1.09 -6.15 -8.59
CA LEU A 530 -0.03 -6.77 -9.41
C LEU A 530 -0.59 -7.67 -10.54
N THR A 531 -1.73 -8.32 -10.34
CA THR A 531 -2.42 -9.06 -11.41
C THR A 531 -2.75 -8.12 -12.57
N ILE A 532 -3.39 -6.99 -12.29
CA ILE A 532 -3.73 -5.98 -13.30
C ILE A 532 -2.46 -5.38 -13.90
N GLY A 533 -1.51 -4.96 -13.06
CA GLY A 533 -0.24 -4.35 -13.50
C GLY A 533 0.55 -5.26 -14.44
N THR A 534 0.65 -6.56 -14.14
CA THR A 534 1.31 -7.55 -15.01
C THR A 534 0.60 -7.70 -16.35
N SER A 535 -0.74 -7.81 -16.36
CA SER A 535 -1.52 -7.94 -17.60
C SER A 535 -1.34 -6.72 -18.50
N ILE A 536 -1.43 -5.51 -17.92
CA ILE A 536 -1.30 -4.25 -18.67
C ILE A 536 0.13 -4.05 -19.18
N ALA A 537 1.15 -4.26 -18.35
CA ALA A 537 2.53 -4.14 -18.78
C ALA A 537 2.87 -5.09 -19.93
N ASN A 538 2.37 -6.32 -19.90
CA ASN A 538 2.53 -7.28 -20.98
C ASN A 538 1.79 -6.89 -22.27
N LYS A 539 0.67 -6.20 -22.17
CA LYS A 539 -0.05 -5.65 -23.34
C LYS A 539 0.71 -4.48 -23.95
N ILE A 540 1.21 -3.56 -23.14
CA ILE A 540 2.04 -2.44 -23.58
C ILE A 540 3.35 -2.96 -24.21
N ASP A 541 3.90 -4.03 -23.66
CA ASP A 541 5.11 -4.67 -24.18
C ASP A 541 4.92 -5.27 -25.58
N LYS A 542 3.74 -5.78 -25.89
CA LYS A 542 3.33 -6.34 -27.19
C LYS A 542 2.90 -5.25 -28.18
N ASP A 543 2.17 -4.25 -27.70
CA ASP A 543 1.69 -3.10 -28.48
C ASP A 543 1.86 -1.80 -27.69
N PRO A 544 2.88 -0.99 -27.99
CA PRO A 544 3.13 0.29 -27.31
C PRO A 544 1.93 1.24 -27.32
N ASN A 545 1.03 1.17 -28.31
CA ASN A 545 -0.14 2.05 -28.37
C ASN A 545 -1.16 1.73 -27.26
N TYR A 546 -1.05 0.57 -26.62
CA TYR A 546 -1.87 0.22 -25.46
C TYR A 546 -1.65 1.15 -24.25
N ALA A 547 -0.53 1.89 -24.23
CA ALA A 547 -0.28 2.92 -23.23
C ALA A 547 -1.39 3.97 -23.18
N ASP A 548 -1.96 4.38 -24.33
CA ASP A 548 -3.03 5.37 -24.37
C ASP A 548 -4.31 4.88 -23.68
N VAL A 549 -4.63 3.59 -23.83
CA VAL A 549 -5.75 2.95 -23.11
C VAL A 549 -5.49 3.00 -21.62
N TRP A 550 -4.29 2.61 -21.21
CA TRP A 550 -3.88 2.60 -19.80
C TRP A 550 -3.96 3.99 -19.16
N LEU A 551 -3.37 5.00 -19.80
CA LEU A 551 -3.36 6.37 -19.29
C LEU A 551 -4.78 6.97 -19.20
N ASN A 552 -5.68 6.62 -20.12
CA ASN A 552 -7.09 6.99 -20.01
C ASN A 552 -7.75 6.37 -18.77
N VAL A 553 -7.46 5.11 -18.45
CA VAL A 553 -7.97 4.46 -17.22
C VAL A 553 -7.48 5.19 -15.97
N LEU A 554 -6.19 5.54 -15.92
CA LEU A 554 -5.60 6.28 -14.80
C LEU A 554 -6.18 7.69 -14.58
N SER A 555 -7.00 8.18 -15.51
CA SER A 555 -7.70 9.46 -15.35
C SER A 555 -9.07 9.34 -14.69
N LYS A 556 -9.54 8.13 -14.38
CA LYS A 556 -10.94 7.90 -13.95
C LYS A 556 -11.15 8.00 -12.45
N GLY A 557 -10.10 7.83 -11.63
CA GLY A 557 -10.23 7.84 -10.18
C GLY A 557 -11.29 6.87 -9.67
N SER A 558 -12.08 7.30 -8.71
CA SER A 558 -13.22 6.55 -8.16
C SER A 558 -14.56 6.85 -8.86
N SER A 559 -14.54 7.28 -10.14
CA SER A 559 -15.77 7.51 -10.90
C SER A 559 -16.50 6.23 -11.36
N MET A 560 -15.90 5.06 -11.09
CA MET A 560 -16.46 3.73 -11.37
C MET A 560 -15.82 2.68 -10.46
N SER A 561 -16.40 1.46 -10.41
CA SER A 561 -15.89 0.38 -9.60
C SER A 561 -14.50 -0.10 -10.06
N ALA A 562 -13.74 -0.76 -9.15
CA ALA A 562 -12.48 -1.42 -9.48
C ALA A 562 -12.62 -2.43 -10.63
N LEU A 563 -13.76 -3.13 -10.65
CA LEU A 563 -14.09 -4.09 -11.69
C LEU A 563 -14.25 -3.42 -13.06
N ASP A 564 -14.96 -2.28 -13.11
CA ASP A 564 -15.17 -1.54 -14.36
C ASP A 564 -13.87 -0.86 -14.84
N LEU A 565 -13.06 -0.33 -13.92
CA LEU A 565 -11.71 0.17 -14.24
C LEU A 565 -10.85 -0.91 -14.88
N SER A 566 -10.85 -2.11 -14.30
CA SER A 566 -10.09 -3.25 -14.81
C SER A 566 -10.58 -3.69 -16.19
N LYS A 567 -11.88 -3.74 -16.42
CA LYS A 567 -12.48 -4.01 -17.74
C LYS A 567 -12.14 -2.93 -18.76
N LEU A 568 -12.23 -1.66 -18.37
CA LEU A 568 -11.84 -0.53 -19.23
C LEU A 568 -10.35 -0.61 -19.61
N ALA A 569 -9.49 -1.09 -18.71
CA ALA A 569 -8.10 -1.39 -18.97
C ALA A 569 -7.89 -2.64 -19.84
N GLY A 570 -8.96 -3.35 -20.22
CA GLY A 570 -8.89 -4.62 -20.94
C GLY A 570 -8.35 -5.78 -20.10
N CYS A 571 -8.47 -5.70 -18.78
CA CYS A 571 -8.08 -6.73 -17.82
C CYS A 571 -9.33 -7.12 -17.02
N ASP A 572 -10.16 -8.03 -17.56
CA ASP A 572 -11.42 -8.41 -16.91
C ASP A 572 -11.19 -9.34 -15.72
N VAL A 573 -10.97 -8.75 -14.55
CA VAL A 573 -10.76 -9.50 -13.30
C VAL A 573 -12.01 -10.21 -12.78
N SER A 574 -13.18 -10.05 -13.44
CA SER A 574 -14.35 -10.89 -13.15
C SER A 574 -14.16 -12.35 -13.61
N THR A 575 -13.14 -12.60 -14.39
CA THR A 575 -12.75 -13.95 -14.85
C THR A 575 -11.44 -14.40 -14.19
N ASP A 576 -11.10 -15.68 -14.36
CA ASP A 576 -9.83 -16.25 -13.87
C ASP A 576 -8.62 -15.88 -14.75
N GLU A 577 -8.86 -15.41 -15.98
CA GLU A 577 -7.81 -15.26 -17.00
C GLU A 577 -6.67 -14.33 -16.57
N PRO A 578 -6.91 -13.08 -16.10
CA PRO A 578 -5.82 -12.20 -15.74
C PRO A 578 -4.93 -12.76 -14.63
N LEU A 579 -5.54 -13.40 -13.64
CA LEU A 579 -4.79 -14.01 -12.54
C LEU A 579 -3.94 -15.18 -13.02
N LYS A 580 -4.48 -16.05 -13.89
CA LYS A 580 -3.75 -17.17 -14.49
C LYS A 580 -2.64 -16.70 -15.43
N GLU A 581 -2.85 -15.60 -16.17
CA GLU A 581 -1.80 -14.97 -16.97
C GLU A 581 -0.64 -14.48 -16.09
N ALA A 582 -0.94 -13.78 -14.99
CA ALA A 582 0.09 -13.30 -14.05
C ALA A 582 0.86 -14.46 -13.41
N ILE A 583 0.16 -15.51 -12.99
CA ILE A 583 0.79 -16.73 -12.44
C ILE A 583 1.68 -17.42 -13.49
N SER A 584 1.19 -17.56 -14.72
CA SER A 584 1.96 -18.16 -15.83
C SER A 584 3.21 -17.33 -16.14
N TYR A 585 3.12 -16.01 -16.04
CA TYR A 585 4.26 -15.12 -16.19
C TYR A 585 5.30 -15.34 -15.10
N VAL A 586 4.91 -15.51 -13.83
CA VAL A 586 5.83 -15.90 -12.75
C VAL A 586 6.48 -17.25 -13.06
N GLY A 587 5.72 -18.22 -13.55
CA GLY A 587 6.25 -19.52 -13.97
C GLY A 587 7.32 -19.37 -15.04
N TYR A 588 7.07 -18.57 -16.07
CA TYR A 588 8.04 -18.24 -17.11
C TYR A 588 9.31 -17.58 -16.55
N LEU A 589 9.17 -16.61 -15.65
CA LEU A 589 10.33 -15.96 -15.01
C LEU A 589 11.18 -16.97 -14.23
N VAL A 590 10.56 -17.91 -13.51
CA VAL A 590 11.27 -18.98 -12.81
C VAL A 590 12.00 -19.89 -13.78
N ASP A 591 11.39 -20.27 -14.92
CA ASP A 591 12.05 -21.06 -15.96
C ASP A 591 13.29 -20.35 -16.51
N GLN A 592 13.18 -19.07 -16.82
CA GLN A 592 14.29 -18.24 -17.27
C GLN A 592 15.42 -18.13 -16.24
N LEU A 593 15.09 -18.07 -14.92
CA LEU A 593 16.11 -18.10 -13.88
C LEU A 593 16.90 -19.41 -13.87
N TYR A 594 16.24 -20.55 -14.04
CA TYR A 594 16.92 -21.84 -14.14
C TYR A 594 17.85 -21.89 -15.37
N GLU A 595 17.36 -21.49 -16.55
CA GLU A 595 18.13 -21.48 -17.79
C GLU A 595 19.38 -20.60 -17.68
N LEU A 596 19.22 -19.35 -17.23
CA LEU A 596 20.34 -18.40 -17.08
C LEU A 596 21.34 -18.85 -15.99
N THR A 597 20.84 -19.43 -14.90
CA THR A 597 21.71 -19.94 -13.84
C THR A 597 22.53 -21.14 -14.31
N ASP A 598 21.91 -22.07 -15.04
CA ASP A 598 22.60 -23.23 -15.61
C ASP A 598 23.59 -22.83 -16.72
N GLU A 599 23.31 -21.75 -17.48
CA GLU A 599 24.26 -21.15 -18.44
C GLU A 599 25.48 -20.55 -17.75
N LEU A 600 25.28 -19.79 -16.67
CA LEU A 600 26.37 -19.11 -15.94
C LEU A 600 27.23 -20.08 -15.09
N ASN A 601 26.73 -21.27 -14.78
CA ASN A 601 27.44 -22.30 -14.04
C ASN A 601 28.26 -23.25 -14.94
N LYS A 602 28.18 -23.13 -16.29
CA LYS A 602 28.99 -23.88 -17.26
C LYS A 602 30.34 -23.21 -17.47
#